data_67b4abb3d92bd515a6d55fdca9095b09
#
_entry.id   67b4abb3d92bd515a6d55fdca9095b09
#
_cell.length_a   1.000
_cell.length_b   1.000
_cell.length_c   1.000
_cell.angle_alpha   90.00
_cell.angle_beta   90.00
_cell.angle_gamma   90.00
#
_symmetry.space_group_name_H-M   'P 1'
#
loop_
_entity.id
_entity.type
_entity.pdbx_description
1 polymer ?
#
loop_
_entity_poly.entity_id
_entity_poly.type
_entity_poly.pdbx_seq_one_letter_code
_entity_poly.pdbx_strand_id
1 'polypeptide(L)'
;MKGLALIVGAGGIGTQIAKDLSESEKDLDVVLCGRQSEFNSFWELDIEDSKSLLQLKNKISNHPSNLRLVINATGRLHSDSLQPEKRLQHLDKENMMRSFSINAFSPILLAKTIEEFIPKDINFNFASISARVGSIGDNQTGGWYSYLSLIHI
;
A
#
# COMPACT_ATOMS: atom_id res chain seq x y z
N MET A 1 -18.80 -7.66 7.75
CA MET A 1 -18.75 -7.20 6.34
C MET A 1 -18.53 -8.42 5.47
N LYS A 2 -19.27 -8.63 4.37
CA LYS A 2 -19.08 -9.79 3.48
C LYS A 2 -18.46 -9.36 2.16
N GLY A 3 -17.40 -10.04 1.72
CA GLY A 3 -16.73 -9.76 0.45
C GLY A 3 -15.22 -9.91 0.49
N LEU A 4 -14.54 -9.41 -0.55
CA LEU A 4 -13.08 -9.46 -0.69
C LEU A 4 -12.43 -8.26 -0.01
N ALA A 5 -11.43 -8.51 0.83
CA ALA A 5 -10.55 -7.51 1.42
C ALA A 5 -9.11 -7.72 0.93
N LEU A 6 -8.52 -6.70 0.32
CA LEU A 6 -7.13 -6.71 -0.13
C LEU A 6 -6.28 -5.89 0.84
N ILE A 7 -5.26 -6.50 1.39
CA ILE A 7 -4.23 -5.83 2.19
C ILE A 7 -2.97 -5.78 1.35
N VAL A 8 -2.64 -4.61 0.85
CA VAL A 8 -1.52 -4.41 -0.09
C VAL A 8 -0.29 -3.93 0.67
N GLY A 9 0.76 -4.73 0.65
CA GLY A 9 2.00 -4.52 1.39
C GLY A 9 2.22 -5.59 2.46
N ALA A 10 2.96 -6.65 2.10
CA ALA A 10 3.25 -7.81 2.97
C ALA A 10 4.40 -7.55 3.95
N GLY A 11 4.53 -6.33 4.45
CA GLY A 11 5.42 -5.99 5.57
C GLY A 11 4.77 -6.27 6.92
N GLY A 12 5.44 -5.90 8.02
CA GLY A 12 4.95 -6.18 9.38
C GLY A 12 3.54 -5.66 9.64
N ILE A 13 3.25 -4.41 9.26
CA ILE A 13 1.92 -3.79 9.47
C ILE A 13 0.85 -4.50 8.63
N GLY A 14 1.06 -4.65 7.32
CA GLY A 14 0.07 -5.27 6.45
C GLY A 14 -0.20 -6.74 6.81
N THR A 15 0.83 -7.49 7.15
CA THR A 15 0.68 -8.88 7.61
C THR A 15 -0.13 -8.96 8.91
N GLN A 16 0.11 -8.06 9.86
CA GLN A 16 -0.66 -8.04 11.11
C GLN A 16 -2.12 -7.66 10.86
N ILE A 17 -2.38 -6.65 10.05
CA ILE A 17 -3.76 -6.26 9.67
C ILE A 17 -4.50 -7.44 9.00
N ALA A 18 -3.83 -8.16 8.08
CA ALA A 18 -4.44 -9.30 7.41
C ALA A 18 -4.79 -10.42 8.40
N LYS A 19 -3.95 -10.71 9.38
CA LYS A 19 -4.22 -11.66 10.45
C LYS A 19 -5.42 -11.24 11.29
N ASP A 20 -5.40 -10.02 11.84
CA ASP A 20 -6.44 -9.49 12.70
C ASP A 20 -7.82 -9.48 12.00
N LEU A 21 -7.86 -9.07 10.73
CA LEU A 21 -9.09 -9.11 9.93
C LEU A 21 -9.57 -10.53 9.65
N SER A 22 -8.67 -11.47 9.36
CA SER A 22 -9.05 -12.87 9.14
C SER A 22 -9.60 -13.54 10.40
N GLU A 23 -9.18 -13.10 11.56
CA GLU A 23 -9.65 -13.60 12.85
C GLU A 23 -10.98 -12.97 13.29
N SER A 24 -11.14 -11.65 13.08
CA SER A 24 -12.28 -10.88 13.56
C SER A 24 -13.47 -10.85 12.59
N GLU A 25 -13.21 -10.85 11.28
CA GLU A 25 -14.22 -10.66 10.22
C GLU A 25 -14.40 -11.93 9.38
N LYS A 26 -15.10 -12.94 9.90
CA LYS A 26 -15.25 -14.27 9.26
C LYS A 26 -15.95 -14.25 7.89
N ASP A 27 -16.69 -13.19 7.59
CA ASP A 27 -17.37 -13.02 6.30
C ASP A 27 -16.51 -12.32 5.25
N LEU A 28 -15.28 -11.90 5.60
CA LEU A 28 -14.32 -11.32 4.66
C LEU A 28 -13.36 -12.38 4.13
N ASP A 29 -13.23 -12.42 2.81
CA ASP A 29 -12.14 -13.14 2.13
C ASP A 29 -10.91 -12.24 2.16
N VAL A 30 -10.07 -12.37 3.18
CA VAL A 30 -8.88 -11.52 3.36
C VAL A 30 -7.72 -12.07 2.56
N VAL A 31 -7.18 -11.24 1.65
CA VAL A 31 -6.03 -11.56 0.83
C VAL A 31 -4.91 -10.56 1.10
N LEU A 32 -3.74 -11.07 1.47
CA LEU A 32 -2.52 -10.28 1.58
C LEU A 32 -1.83 -10.22 0.22
N CYS A 33 -1.46 -9.02 -0.22
CA CYS A 33 -0.79 -8.80 -1.50
C CYS A 33 0.61 -8.21 -1.29
N GLY A 34 1.60 -8.72 -1.99
CA GLY A 34 2.98 -8.24 -1.87
C GLY A 34 3.96 -9.08 -2.66
N ARG A 35 5.25 -8.83 -2.53
CA ARG A 35 6.28 -9.56 -3.29
C ARG A 35 6.51 -10.98 -2.80
N GLN A 36 6.36 -11.20 -1.50
CA GLN A 36 6.46 -12.54 -0.87
C GLN A 36 5.76 -12.56 0.48
N SER A 37 5.18 -13.68 0.87
CA SER A 37 4.62 -13.90 2.20
C SER A 37 4.34 -15.39 2.42
N GLU A 38 4.31 -15.82 3.69
CA GLU A 38 3.83 -17.13 4.13
C GLU A 38 2.34 -17.09 4.55
N PHE A 39 1.65 -16.00 4.33
CA PHE A 39 0.23 -15.87 4.64
C PHE A 39 -0.59 -16.79 3.72
N ASN A 40 -1.53 -17.56 4.28
CA ASN A 40 -2.25 -18.61 3.55
C ASN A 40 -2.99 -18.08 2.31
N SER A 41 -3.66 -16.94 2.43
CA SER A 41 -4.36 -16.28 1.32
C SER A 41 -3.50 -15.13 0.79
N PHE A 42 -2.59 -15.45 -0.10
CA PHE A 42 -1.59 -14.51 -0.62
C PHE A 42 -1.67 -14.37 -2.14
N TRP A 43 -1.61 -13.13 -2.62
CA TRP A 43 -1.40 -12.83 -4.03
C TRP A 43 -0.08 -12.10 -4.23
N GLU A 44 0.78 -12.66 -5.07
CA GLU A 44 1.99 -11.95 -5.48
C GLU A 44 1.62 -10.67 -6.21
N LEU A 45 2.24 -9.56 -5.77
CA LEU A 45 2.05 -8.21 -6.29
C LEU A 45 3.31 -7.37 -6.09
N ASP A 46 3.87 -6.88 -7.17
CA ASP A 46 4.76 -5.72 -7.17
C ASP A 46 3.96 -4.48 -7.60
N ILE A 47 3.72 -3.58 -6.67
CA ILE A 47 2.89 -2.38 -6.90
C ILE A 47 3.56 -1.37 -7.84
N GLU A 48 4.87 -1.47 -8.06
CA GLU A 48 5.63 -0.63 -8.99
C GLU A 48 5.65 -1.21 -10.41
N ASP A 49 5.23 -2.47 -10.59
CA ASP A 49 5.19 -3.13 -11.91
C ASP A 49 3.78 -3.14 -12.51
N SER A 50 3.65 -2.53 -13.69
CA SER A 50 2.38 -2.45 -14.41
C SER A 50 1.81 -3.80 -14.83
N LYS A 51 2.67 -4.79 -15.12
CA LYS A 51 2.23 -6.15 -15.43
C LYS A 51 1.66 -6.85 -14.21
N SER A 52 2.27 -6.63 -13.07
CA SER A 52 1.79 -7.15 -11.79
C SER A 52 0.44 -6.53 -11.40
N LEU A 53 0.25 -5.22 -11.65
CA LEU A 53 -1.05 -4.56 -11.47
C LEU A 53 -2.14 -5.11 -12.42
N LEU A 54 -1.79 -5.45 -13.66
CA LEU A 54 -2.71 -6.11 -14.58
C LEU A 54 -3.09 -7.52 -14.10
N GLN A 55 -2.15 -8.27 -13.54
CA GLN A 55 -2.44 -9.57 -12.93
C GLN A 55 -3.36 -9.44 -11.71
N LEU A 56 -3.20 -8.38 -10.91
CA LEU A 56 -4.11 -8.08 -9.80
C LEU A 56 -5.54 -7.87 -10.31
N LYS A 57 -5.75 -7.11 -11.38
CA LYS A 57 -7.07 -6.96 -12.02
C LYS A 57 -7.70 -8.30 -12.37
N ASN A 58 -6.94 -9.18 -13.02
CA ASN A 58 -7.43 -10.51 -13.40
C ASN A 58 -7.80 -11.36 -12.17
N LYS A 59 -7.01 -11.29 -11.10
CA LYS A 59 -7.31 -12.01 -9.85
C LYS A 59 -8.59 -11.49 -9.21
N ILE A 60 -8.79 -10.17 -9.15
CA ILE A 60 -10.02 -9.56 -8.61
C ILE A 60 -11.23 -9.95 -9.47
N SER A 61 -11.12 -9.82 -10.80
CA SER A 61 -12.20 -10.15 -11.75
C SER A 61 -12.68 -11.61 -11.63
N ASN A 62 -11.76 -12.53 -11.35
CA ASN A 62 -12.07 -13.95 -11.21
C ASN A 62 -12.44 -14.36 -9.77
N HIS A 63 -12.41 -13.42 -8.82
CA HIS A 63 -12.77 -13.73 -7.44
C HIS A 63 -14.29 -13.77 -7.26
N PRO A 64 -14.84 -14.76 -6.52
CA PRO A 64 -16.30 -14.92 -6.39
C PRO A 64 -16.94 -13.82 -5.54
N SER A 65 -16.17 -13.14 -4.69
CA SER A 65 -16.67 -12.11 -3.79
C SER A 65 -16.37 -10.71 -4.33
N ASN A 66 -17.33 -9.78 -4.17
CA ASN A 66 -17.15 -8.39 -4.53
C ASN A 66 -16.09 -7.70 -3.64
N LEU A 67 -15.33 -6.79 -4.22
CA LEU A 67 -14.36 -5.99 -3.50
C LEU A 67 -15.05 -5.05 -2.49
N ARG A 68 -14.63 -5.08 -1.24
CA ARG A 68 -15.25 -4.33 -0.13
C ARG A 68 -14.27 -3.47 0.63
N LEU A 69 -13.03 -3.90 0.70
CA LEU A 69 -11.99 -3.22 1.46
C LEU A 69 -10.66 -3.31 0.73
N VAL A 70 -9.97 -2.21 0.62
CA VAL A 70 -8.55 -2.18 0.23
C VAL A 70 -7.79 -1.35 1.24
N ILE A 71 -6.79 -1.95 1.84
CA ILE A 71 -5.86 -1.25 2.73
C ILE A 71 -4.48 -1.26 2.07
N ASN A 72 -4.01 -0.08 1.67
CA ASN A 72 -2.65 0.09 1.21
C ASN A 72 -1.72 0.31 2.40
N ALA A 73 -0.91 -0.70 2.70
CA ALA A 73 0.13 -0.70 3.72
C ALA A 73 1.53 -0.72 3.09
N THR A 74 1.63 -0.37 1.80
CA THR A 74 2.95 -0.21 1.16
C THR A 74 3.61 1.08 1.62
N GLY A 75 4.93 1.02 1.73
CA GLY A 75 5.75 2.18 2.03
C GLY A 75 7.21 1.76 2.20
N ARG A 76 8.09 2.67 1.84
CA ARG A 76 9.53 2.47 1.99
C ARG A 76 10.18 3.72 2.55
N LEU A 77 10.74 3.61 3.74
CA LEU A 77 11.55 4.65 4.35
C LEU A 77 13.04 4.46 4.01
N HIS A 78 13.51 3.22 4.07
CA HIS A 78 14.90 2.86 3.81
C HIS A 78 15.01 1.47 3.15
N SER A 79 16.13 1.23 2.52
CA SER A 79 16.59 -0.06 2.03
C SER A 79 18.12 -0.08 2.06
N ASP A 80 18.73 -1.18 1.64
CA ASP A 80 20.21 -1.27 1.55
C ASP A 80 20.80 -0.16 0.67
N SER A 81 20.06 0.27 -0.37
CA SER A 81 20.48 1.31 -1.32
C SER A 81 19.81 2.67 -1.10
N LEU A 82 18.89 2.80 -0.16
CA LEU A 82 18.16 4.03 0.12
C LEU A 82 18.18 4.33 1.62
N GLN A 83 18.81 5.44 1.99
CA GLN A 83 18.83 5.92 3.38
C GLN A 83 18.13 7.28 3.47
N PRO A 84 17.32 7.50 4.54
CA PRO A 84 16.68 8.80 4.76
C PRO A 84 17.70 9.90 4.93
N GLU A 85 17.50 11.03 4.28
CA GLU A 85 18.42 12.15 4.32
C GLU A 85 18.41 12.83 5.70
N LYS A 86 19.58 13.05 6.25
CA LYS A 86 19.75 13.80 7.51
C LYS A 86 19.99 15.30 7.30
N ARG A 87 20.46 15.68 6.10
CA ARG A 87 20.82 17.06 5.71
C ARG A 87 20.49 17.26 4.23
N LEU A 88 20.24 18.51 3.81
CA LEU A 88 19.98 18.87 2.41
C LEU A 88 21.08 18.41 1.45
N GLN A 89 22.33 18.38 1.91
CA GLN A 89 23.46 17.91 1.13
C GLN A 89 23.39 16.43 0.75
N HIS A 90 22.55 15.65 1.44
CA HIS A 90 22.34 14.22 1.17
C HIS A 90 21.19 13.97 0.17
N LEU A 91 20.54 15.04 -0.30
CA LEU A 91 19.49 14.90 -1.30
C LEU A 91 20.08 14.41 -2.62
N ASP A 92 19.47 13.37 -3.12
CA ASP A 92 19.77 12.80 -4.43
C ASP A 92 18.47 12.58 -5.22
N LYS A 93 18.46 13.05 -6.46
CA LYS A 93 17.27 13.01 -7.32
C LYS A 93 16.78 11.58 -7.56
N GLU A 94 17.69 10.64 -7.75
CA GLU A 94 17.33 9.26 -8.04
C GLU A 94 16.65 8.61 -6.81
N ASN A 95 17.21 8.83 -5.63
CA ASN A 95 16.62 8.36 -4.37
C ASN A 95 15.25 9.01 -4.09
N MET A 96 15.11 10.31 -4.38
CA MET A 96 13.81 10.98 -4.31
C MET A 96 12.80 10.31 -5.24
N MET A 97 13.14 10.09 -6.51
CA MET A 97 12.23 9.46 -7.47
C MET A 97 11.82 8.05 -7.05
N ARG A 98 12.74 7.25 -6.50
CA ARG A 98 12.43 5.93 -5.95
C ARG A 98 11.47 6.00 -4.76
N SER A 99 11.68 6.97 -3.88
CA SER A 99 10.78 7.21 -2.74
C SER A 99 9.39 7.63 -3.22
N PHE A 100 9.31 8.54 -4.21
CA PHE A 100 8.05 8.97 -4.83
C PHE A 100 7.31 7.82 -5.51
N SER A 101 8.01 6.96 -6.24
CA SER A 101 7.41 5.81 -6.93
C SER A 101 6.58 4.97 -5.97
N ILE A 102 7.15 4.55 -4.85
CA ILE A 102 6.45 3.63 -3.95
C ILE A 102 5.50 4.33 -2.97
N ASN A 103 5.87 5.51 -2.45
CA ASN A 103 5.09 6.12 -1.37
C ASN A 103 3.98 7.06 -1.88
N ALA A 104 4.15 7.69 -3.07
CA ALA A 104 3.16 8.61 -3.62
C ALA A 104 2.42 8.04 -4.83
N PHE A 105 3.13 7.50 -5.83
CA PHE A 105 2.47 7.06 -7.06
C PHE A 105 1.75 5.73 -6.88
N SER A 106 2.34 4.78 -6.14
CA SER A 106 1.75 3.44 -5.97
C SER A 106 0.35 3.44 -5.37
N PRO A 107 0.02 4.23 -4.32
CA PRO A 107 -1.35 4.32 -3.82
C PRO A 107 -2.36 4.77 -4.87
N ILE A 108 -1.99 5.75 -5.70
CA ILE A 108 -2.85 6.29 -6.76
C ILE A 108 -3.01 5.27 -7.89
N LEU A 109 -1.92 4.61 -8.28
CA LEU A 109 -1.96 3.55 -9.30
C LEU A 109 -2.78 2.34 -8.83
N LEU A 110 -2.69 1.98 -7.54
CA LEU A 110 -3.54 0.96 -6.95
C LEU A 110 -5.02 1.36 -7.02
N ALA A 111 -5.36 2.58 -6.60
CA ALA A 111 -6.72 3.08 -6.66
C ALA A 111 -7.27 3.04 -8.09
N LYS A 112 -6.51 3.51 -9.08
CA LYS A 112 -6.83 3.41 -10.50
C LYS A 112 -7.02 1.95 -10.96
N THR A 113 -6.18 1.04 -10.46
CA THR A 113 -6.23 -0.37 -10.84
C THR A 113 -7.52 -1.06 -10.40
N ILE A 114 -8.03 -0.69 -9.23
CA ILE A 114 -9.21 -1.31 -8.63
C ILE A 114 -10.52 -0.59 -8.95
N GLU A 115 -10.47 0.61 -9.55
CA GLU A 115 -11.62 1.48 -9.77
C GLU A 115 -12.82 0.76 -10.41
N GLU A 116 -12.58 -0.04 -11.43
CA GLU A 116 -13.64 -0.78 -12.16
C GLU A 116 -14.33 -1.87 -11.32
N PHE A 117 -13.71 -2.32 -10.22
CA PHE A 117 -14.24 -3.34 -9.31
C PHE A 117 -14.95 -2.74 -8.09
N ILE A 118 -15.00 -1.41 -7.98
CA ILE A 118 -15.69 -0.75 -6.87
C ILE A 118 -17.20 -0.89 -7.09
N PRO A 119 -17.92 -1.59 -6.18
CA PRO A 119 -19.36 -1.77 -6.33
C PRO A 119 -20.10 -0.46 -6.12
N LYS A 120 -21.14 -0.20 -6.93
CA LYS A 120 -21.93 1.04 -6.87
C LYS A 120 -22.96 1.04 -5.74
N ASP A 121 -23.48 -0.14 -5.40
CA ASP A 121 -24.66 -0.29 -4.53
C ASP A 121 -24.34 -0.80 -3.11
N ILE A 122 -23.06 -1.02 -2.81
CA ILE A 122 -22.61 -1.49 -1.50
C ILE A 122 -21.39 -0.73 -1.03
N ASN A 123 -21.27 -0.54 0.28
CA ASN A 123 -20.15 0.20 0.87
C ASN A 123 -18.80 -0.44 0.52
N PHE A 124 -17.92 0.39 0.01
CA PHE A 124 -16.51 0.08 -0.25
C PHE A 124 -15.64 1.05 0.53
N ASN A 125 -14.52 0.57 1.05
CA ASN A 125 -13.54 1.40 1.75
C ASN A 125 -12.16 1.21 1.12
N PHE A 126 -11.51 2.34 0.83
CA PHE A 126 -10.09 2.41 0.47
C PHE A 126 -9.37 3.20 1.55
N ALA A 127 -8.37 2.60 2.17
CA ALA A 127 -7.52 3.25 3.15
C ALA A 127 -6.06 3.15 2.73
N SER A 128 -5.29 4.22 2.92
CA SER A 128 -3.84 4.20 2.75
C SER A 128 -3.18 4.60 4.06
N ILE A 129 -2.22 3.78 4.50
CA ILE A 129 -1.48 4.06 5.73
C ILE A 129 -0.47 5.15 5.45
N SER A 130 -0.62 6.26 6.14
CA SER A 130 0.30 7.39 6.13
C SER A 130 1.27 7.32 7.32
N ALA A 131 2.11 8.32 7.50
CA ALA A 131 3.05 8.40 8.59
C ALA A 131 2.92 9.72 9.36
N ARG A 132 2.82 9.63 10.69
CA ARG A 132 2.70 10.80 11.57
C ARG A 132 3.88 11.78 11.40
N VAL A 133 5.08 11.27 11.18
CA VAL A 133 6.30 12.10 10.98
C VAL A 133 6.21 13.02 9.77
N GLY A 134 5.28 12.78 8.83
CA GLY A 134 5.03 13.67 7.70
C GLY A 134 4.18 14.89 8.02
N SER A 135 3.68 15.04 9.25
CA SER A 135 2.92 16.22 9.66
C SER A 135 3.79 17.49 9.60
N ILE A 136 3.32 18.49 8.83
CA ILE A 136 4.02 19.80 8.75
C ILE A 136 4.08 20.44 10.13
N GLY A 137 3.00 20.35 10.90
CA GLY A 137 2.91 20.95 12.24
C GLY A 137 3.81 20.28 13.28
N ASP A 138 4.07 18.98 13.13
CA ASP A 138 4.89 18.19 14.07
C ASP A 138 6.36 18.14 13.68
N ASN A 139 6.74 18.58 12.48
CA ASN A 139 8.12 18.52 11.99
C ASN A 139 8.99 19.60 12.62
N GLN A 140 9.72 19.23 13.67
CA GLN A 140 10.66 20.13 14.36
C GLN A 140 12.13 19.76 14.15
N THR A 141 12.41 18.55 13.64
CA THR A 141 13.78 18.03 13.56
C THR A 141 14.41 18.12 12.16
N GLY A 142 13.59 18.33 11.12
CA GLY A 142 14.03 18.28 9.73
C GLY A 142 14.54 16.89 9.30
N GLY A 143 15.21 16.81 8.15
CA GLY A 143 15.65 15.54 7.57
C GLY A 143 14.53 14.77 6.90
N TRP A 144 14.83 13.60 6.35
CA TRP A 144 13.90 12.69 5.66
C TRP A 144 13.08 13.36 4.56
N TYR A 145 13.69 14.32 3.86
CA TYR A 145 13.00 15.24 2.94
C TYR A 145 12.25 14.49 1.84
N SER A 146 12.85 13.45 1.26
CA SER A 146 12.19 12.64 0.23
C SER A 146 10.96 11.92 0.76
N TYR A 147 11.03 11.39 1.98
CA TYR A 147 9.90 10.66 2.58
C TYR A 147 8.80 11.62 3.06
N LEU A 148 9.15 12.71 3.72
CA LEU A 148 8.17 13.63 4.31
C LEU A 148 7.40 14.42 3.25
N SER A 149 8.05 14.80 2.14
CA SER A 149 7.39 15.51 1.04
C SER A 149 6.26 14.70 0.38
N LEU A 150 6.29 13.36 0.51
CA LEU A 150 5.32 12.45 -0.10
C LEU A 150 3.99 12.35 0.65
N ILE A 151 3.97 12.80 1.90
CA ILE A 151 2.79 12.67 2.77
C ILE A 151 1.81 13.81 2.52
N HIS A 152 2.23 14.83 1.78
CA HIS A 152 1.46 16.03 1.45
C HIS A 152 0.95 16.08 0.00
N ILE A 153 1.08 15.00 -0.76
CA ILE A 153 0.61 14.91 -2.14
C ILE A 153 -0.83 14.41 -2.19
#